data_494c7c6474f05e7a1fc810a392296a59
#
_entry.id   494c7c6474f05e7a1fc810a392296a59
#
_cell.length_a   1.000
_cell.length_b   1.000
_cell.length_c   1.000
_cell.angle_alpha   90.00
_cell.angle_beta   90.00
_cell.angle_gamma   90.00
#
_symmetry.space_group_name_H-M   'P 1'
#
loop_
_entity.id
_entity.type
_entity.pdbx_description
1 polymer ?
#
loop_
_entity_poly.entity_id
_entity_poly.type
_entity_poly.pdbx_seq_one_letter_code
_entity_poly.pdbx_strand_id
1 'polypeptide(L)'
;VDNRAEVREFLLSRQAKITPQQAGLGDIGARRVPGLRRGEVAALAGVSVEYYSKLERGALAGVSASVLDAIARALQFDDAERAHLFHLAHAADGTSAGVRPRRRPSKR
;
A
#
# COMPACT_ATOMS: atom_id res chain seq x y z
N VAL A 1 5.13 16.64 -8.20
CA VAL A 1 3.70 16.46 -8.13
C VAL A 1 3.34 15.46 -7.05
N ASP A 2 2.36 15.81 -6.27
CA ASP A 2 1.92 15.01 -5.15
C ASP A 2 0.93 13.94 -5.64
N ASN A 3 1.25 12.69 -5.43
CA ASN A 3 0.38 11.59 -5.85
C ASN A 3 -0.39 10.96 -4.70
N ARG A 4 -0.49 11.65 -3.57
CA ARG A 4 -1.14 11.08 -2.38
C ARG A 4 -2.58 10.69 -2.62
N ALA A 5 -3.33 11.53 -3.33
CA ALA A 5 -4.73 11.22 -3.62
C ALA A 5 -4.86 9.98 -4.48
N GLU A 6 -3.97 9.83 -5.44
CA GLU A 6 -3.98 8.66 -6.31
C GLU A 6 -3.68 7.39 -5.52
N VAL A 7 -2.70 7.45 -4.63
CA VAL A 7 -2.33 6.32 -3.78
C VAL A 7 -3.51 5.93 -2.89
N ARG A 8 -4.12 6.93 -2.27
CA ARG A 8 -5.24 6.71 -1.39
C ARG A 8 -6.39 6.02 -2.11
N GLU A 9 -6.75 6.54 -3.26
CA GLU A 9 -7.83 5.95 -4.04
C GLU A 9 -7.51 4.53 -4.46
N PHE A 10 -6.28 4.29 -4.87
CA PHE A 10 -5.87 2.97 -5.30
C PHE A 10 -5.98 1.97 -4.17
N LEU A 11 -5.40 2.29 -3.02
CA LEU A 11 -5.41 1.37 -1.89
C LEU A 11 -6.83 1.12 -1.38
N LEU A 12 -7.62 2.18 -1.24
CA LEU A 12 -8.99 2.03 -0.75
C LEU A 12 -9.84 1.21 -1.71
N SER A 13 -9.70 1.44 -3.01
CA SER A 13 -10.50 0.70 -3.98
C SER A 13 -10.14 -0.78 -3.97
N ARG A 14 -8.87 -1.10 -3.83
CA ARG A 14 -8.45 -2.50 -3.80
C ARG A 14 -8.84 -3.17 -2.50
N GLN A 15 -8.72 -2.44 -1.40
CA GLN A 15 -9.14 -2.93 -0.10
C GLN A 15 -10.63 -3.30 -0.09
N ALA A 16 -11.44 -2.50 -0.75
CA ALA A 16 -12.88 -2.72 -0.79
C ALA A 16 -13.28 -3.97 -1.59
N LYS A 17 -12.40 -4.46 -2.45
CA LYS A 17 -12.70 -5.60 -3.31
C LYS A 17 -12.42 -6.95 -2.67
N ILE A 18 -11.63 -6.99 -1.62
CA ILE A 18 -11.23 -8.25 -1.00
C ILE A 18 -12.17 -8.56 0.16
N THR A 19 -12.86 -9.68 0.09
CA THR A 19 -13.70 -10.10 1.20
C THR A 19 -12.83 -10.73 2.29
N PRO A 20 -13.30 -10.73 3.54
CA PRO A 20 -12.56 -11.39 4.60
C PRO A 20 -12.33 -12.87 4.32
N GLN A 21 -13.29 -13.51 3.69
CA GLN A 21 -13.16 -14.93 3.34
C GLN A 21 -12.05 -15.14 2.34
N GLN A 22 -11.95 -14.26 1.33
CA GLN A 22 -10.87 -14.35 0.35
C GLN A 22 -9.50 -14.15 1.00
N ALA A 23 -9.45 -13.36 2.05
CA ALA A 23 -8.21 -13.11 2.76
C ALA A 23 -7.93 -14.17 3.84
N GLY A 24 -8.82 -15.14 4.00
CA GLY A 24 -8.63 -16.20 4.97
C GLY A 24 -8.98 -15.81 6.40
N LEU A 25 -9.71 -14.72 6.57
CA LEU A 25 -10.04 -14.24 7.92
C LEU A 25 -11.35 -14.81 8.46
N GLY A 26 -12.17 -15.37 7.60
CA GLY A 26 -13.44 -15.92 8.04
C GLY A 26 -14.46 -14.83 8.35
N ASP A 27 -15.62 -15.30 8.76
CA ASP A 27 -16.72 -14.39 9.07
C ASP A 27 -16.72 -14.13 10.58
N ILE A 28 -16.51 -12.91 10.96
CA ILE A 28 -16.42 -12.54 12.36
C ILE A 28 -17.52 -11.59 12.78
N GLY A 29 -18.69 -11.76 12.22
CA GLY A 29 -19.85 -11.01 12.61
C GLY A 29 -20.17 -9.88 11.67
N ALA A 30 -21.02 -8.98 12.14
CA ALA A 30 -21.51 -7.87 11.33
C ALA A 30 -20.35 -6.95 10.93
N ARG A 31 -20.36 -6.54 9.70
CA ARG A 31 -19.32 -5.65 9.17
C ARG A 31 -19.97 -4.41 8.58
N ARG A 32 -19.29 -3.31 8.78
CA ARG A 32 -19.75 -2.04 8.22
C ARG A 32 -19.32 -1.86 6.77
N VAL A 33 -18.23 -2.53 6.39
CA VAL A 33 -17.69 -2.39 5.04
C VAL A 33 -17.65 -3.77 4.40
N PRO A 34 -17.87 -3.84 3.09
CA PRO A 34 -17.86 -5.14 2.40
C PRO A 34 -16.48 -5.73 2.24
N GLY A 35 -15.46 -4.90 2.23
CA GLY A 35 -14.09 -5.36 2.02
C GLY A 35 -13.33 -5.46 3.32
N LEU A 36 -12.02 -5.45 3.21
CA LEU A 36 -11.16 -5.51 4.39
C LEU A 36 -11.12 -4.19 5.11
N ARG A 37 -11.00 -4.29 6.43
CA ARG A 37 -10.79 -3.12 7.25
C ARG A 37 -9.29 -2.80 7.28
N ARG A 38 -8.98 -1.55 7.60
CA ARG A 38 -7.59 -1.09 7.70
C ARG A 38 -6.76 -1.99 8.61
N GLY A 39 -7.29 -2.32 9.77
CA GLY A 39 -6.57 -3.18 10.71
C GLY A 39 -6.33 -4.56 10.19
N GLU A 40 -7.27 -5.06 9.38
CA GLU A 40 -7.12 -6.39 8.79
C GLU A 40 -6.00 -6.40 7.76
N VAL A 41 -5.92 -5.36 6.94
CA VAL A 41 -4.83 -5.26 5.96
C VAL A 41 -3.50 -5.15 6.67
N ALA A 42 -3.44 -4.32 7.71
CA ALA A 42 -2.21 -4.13 8.47
C ALA A 42 -1.74 -5.46 9.07
N ALA A 43 -2.66 -6.22 9.65
CA ALA A 43 -2.32 -7.52 10.23
C ALA A 43 -1.80 -8.47 9.17
N LEU A 44 -2.47 -8.53 8.03
CA LEU A 44 -2.04 -9.43 6.94
C LEU A 44 -0.68 -9.04 6.39
N ALA A 45 -0.39 -7.75 6.35
CA ALA A 45 0.89 -7.26 5.84
C ALA A 45 1.99 -7.26 6.89
N GLY A 46 1.65 -7.51 8.15
CA GLY A 46 2.64 -7.56 9.21
C GLY A 46 3.15 -6.19 9.64
N VAL A 47 2.32 -5.17 9.52
CA VAL A 47 2.68 -3.80 9.93
C VAL A 47 1.66 -3.30 10.94
N SER A 48 2.00 -2.22 11.64
CA SER A 48 1.05 -1.63 12.58
C SER A 48 -0.08 -0.93 11.84
N VAL A 49 -1.21 -0.80 12.53
CA VAL A 49 -2.35 -0.07 11.97
C VAL A 49 -1.97 1.38 11.68
N GLU A 50 -1.21 1.97 12.59
CA GLU A 50 -0.76 3.36 12.41
C GLU A 50 0.09 3.49 11.17
N TYR A 51 0.99 2.55 10.96
CA TYR A 51 1.84 2.59 9.78
C TYR A 51 1.03 2.42 8.50
N TYR A 52 0.13 1.45 8.48
CA TYR A 52 -0.72 1.25 7.30
C TYR A 52 -1.62 2.46 7.06
N SER A 53 -2.14 3.08 8.13
CA SER A 53 -2.95 4.28 7.98
C SER A 53 -2.19 5.39 7.27
N LYS A 54 -0.91 5.51 7.60
CA LYS A 54 -0.05 6.49 6.94
C LYS A 54 0.10 6.19 5.45
N LEU A 55 0.30 4.92 5.11
CA LEU A 55 0.39 4.53 3.71
C LEU A 55 -0.93 4.79 2.98
N GLU A 56 -2.03 4.49 3.63
CA GLU A 56 -3.36 4.68 3.05
C GLU A 56 -3.65 6.14 2.75
N ARG A 57 -3.05 7.05 3.51
CA ARG A 57 -3.17 8.48 3.25
C ARG A 57 -2.28 8.93 2.11
N GLY A 58 -1.50 8.02 1.55
CA GLY A 58 -0.69 8.31 0.38
C GLY A 58 0.79 8.51 0.66
N ALA A 59 1.24 8.29 1.89
CA ALA A 59 2.63 8.54 2.24
C ALA A 59 3.50 7.33 1.91
N LEU A 60 3.83 7.17 0.64
CA LEU A 60 4.64 6.05 0.18
C LEU A 60 6.12 6.35 0.09
N ALA A 61 6.51 7.60 0.27
CA ALA A 61 7.93 7.95 0.20
C ALA A 61 8.72 7.21 1.27
N GLY A 62 9.80 6.59 0.88
CA GLY A 62 10.67 5.88 1.81
C GLY A 62 10.19 4.52 2.26
N VAL A 63 9.09 4.04 1.73
CA VAL A 63 8.57 2.73 2.09
C VAL A 63 9.40 1.65 1.39
N SER A 64 9.83 0.65 2.14
CA SER A 64 10.70 -0.39 1.60
C SER A 64 9.95 -1.28 0.60
N ALA A 65 10.71 -1.89 -0.29
CA ALA A 65 10.15 -2.83 -1.25
C ALA A 65 9.48 -4.02 -0.55
N SER A 66 10.04 -4.46 0.57
CA SER A 66 9.45 -5.59 1.27
C SER A 66 8.09 -5.25 1.87
N VAL A 67 7.92 -4.03 2.35
CA VAL A 67 6.62 -3.60 2.85
C VAL A 67 5.62 -3.48 1.71
N LEU A 68 6.04 -2.88 0.59
CA LEU A 68 5.16 -2.77 -0.58
C LEU A 68 4.72 -4.15 -1.05
N ASP A 69 5.64 -5.10 -1.08
CA ASP A 69 5.32 -6.45 -1.49
C ASP A 69 4.34 -7.10 -0.50
N ALA A 70 4.52 -6.86 0.79
CA ALA A 70 3.61 -7.40 1.80
C ALA A 70 2.21 -6.84 1.63
N ILE A 71 2.10 -5.54 1.33
CA ILE A 71 0.80 -4.92 1.06
C ILE A 71 0.16 -5.54 -0.18
N ALA A 72 0.95 -5.71 -1.24
CA ALA A 72 0.45 -6.30 -2.48
C ALA A 72 -0.10 -7.71 -2.23
N ARG A 73 0.59 -8.48 -1.42
CA ARG A 73 0.11 -9.83 -1.09
C ARG A 73 -1.13 -9.80 -0.22
N ALA A 74 -1.15 -8.89 0.75
CA ALA A 74 -2.30 -8.75 1.65
C ALA A 74 -3.56 -8.39 0.86
N LEU A 75 -3.42 -7.53 -0.13
CA LEU A 75 -4.54 -7.06 -0.95
C LEU A 75 -4.74 -7.92 -2.21
N GLN A 76 -3.96 -8.99 -2.34
CA GLN A 76 -4.07 -9.95 -3.43
C GLN A 76 -3.97 -9.29 -4.80
N PHE A 77 -2.99 -8.41 -4.94
CA PHE A 77 -2.74 -7.72 -6.20
C PHE A 77 -2.25 -8.70 -7.27
N ASP A 78 -2.72 -8.50 -8.49
CA ASP A 78 -2.12 -9.17 -9.63
C ASP A 78 -0.82 -8.45 -9.99
N ASP A 79 -0.13 -8.94 -11.02
CA ASP A 79 1.16 -8.36 -11.41
C ASP A 79 1.04 -6.90 -11.81
N ALA A 80 -0.03 -6.56 -12.52
CA ALA A 80 -0.23 -5.17 -12.96
C ALA A 80 -0.47 -4.25 -11.77
N GLU A 81 -1.28 -4.69 -10.83
CA GLU A 81 -1.58 -3.88 -9.64
C GLU A 81 -0.34 -3.72 -8.77
N ARG A 82 0.43 -4.79 -8.62
CA ARG A 82 1.67 -4.73 -7.87
C ARG A 82 2.65 -3.76 -8.52
N ALA A 83 2.79 -3.83 -9.84
CA ALA A 83 3.67 -2.92 -10.55
C ALA A 83 3.20 -1.48 -10.39
N HIS A 84 1.89 -1.27 -10.41
CA HIS A 84 1.35 0.07 -10.22
C HIS A 84 1.67 0.61 -8.83
N LEU A 85 1.54 -0.22 -7.79
CA LEU A 85 1.89 0.19 -6.43
C LEU A 85 3.35 0.62 -6.35
N PHE A 86 4.24 -0.17 -6.93
CA PHE A 86 5.66 0.17 -6.92
C PHE A 86 5.94 1.43 -7.71
N HIS A 87 5.22 1.62 -8.82
CA HIS A 87 5.34 2.84 -9.60
C HIS A 87 4.93 4.07 -8.80
N LEU A 88 3.81 3.96 -8.06
CA LEU A 88 3.36 5.07 -7.23
C LEU A 88 4.36 5.39 -6.12
N ALA A 89 4.94 4.36 -5.53
CA ALA A 89 5.95 4.57 -4.49
C ALA A 89 7.20 5.22 -5.04
N HIS A 90 7.62 4.79 -6.22
CA HIS A 90 8.79 5.37 -6.87
C HIS A 90 8.56 6.84 -7.19
N ALA A 91 7.38 7.16 -7.69
CA ALA A 91 7.03 8.54 -7.99
C ALA A 91 6.99 9.38 -6.70
N ALA A 92 6.50 8.81 -5.61
CA ALA A 92 6.48 9.51 -4.34
C ALA A 92 7.90 9.79 -3.84
N ASP A 93 8.80 8.83 -4.01
CA ASP A 93 10.20 9.04 -3.64
C ASP A 93 10.81 10.16 -4.46
N GLY A 94 10.55 10.16 -5.75
CA GLY A 94 11.06 11.22 -6.62
C GLY A 94 10.52 12.58 -6.23
N THR A 95 9.24 12.63 -5.89
CA THR A 95 8.62 13.88 -5.46
C THR A 95 9.20 14.35 -4.15
N SER A 96 9.32 13.44 -3.21
CA SER A 96 9.84 13.73 -1.88
C SER A 96 11.29 14.16 -1.93
N ALA A 97 12.06 13.51 -2.77
CA ALA A 97 13.48 13.76 -2.88
C ALA A 97 13.79 14.73 -4.01
N GLY A 98 12.78 15.40 -4.51
CA GLY A 98 12.93 16.23 -5.69
C GLY A 98 13.99 17.29 -5.59
N VAL A 99 14.36 17.62 -4.41
CA VAL A 99 15.42 18.58 -4.22
C VAL A 99 16.78 17.93 -4.24
N ARG A 100 16.86 16.62 -4.13
CA ARG A 100 18.11 15.92 -4.02
C ARG A 100 18.44 15.25 -5.31
N PRO A 101 19.65 15.41 -5.71
CA PRO A 101 20.09 14.66 -6.84
C PRO A 101 20.26 13.23 -6.46
N ARG A 102 20.39 12.61 -6.34
CA ARG A 102 20.59 11.53 -6.00
C ARG A 102 21.34 10.62 -6.26
N ARG A 103 21.73 10.40 -6.19
CA ARG A 103 22.25 9.65 -6.35
C ARG A 103 22.81 8.76 -6.40
N ARG A 104 23.22 8.36 -6.46
CA ARG A 104 23.73 7.57 -6.55
C ARG A 104 24.24 6.73 -6.71
N PRO A 105 24.57 6.38 -6.69
CA PRO A 105 25.17 5.65 -6.83
C PRO A 105 25.63 4.84 -7.16
N SER A 106 25.94 4.57 -7.25
CA SER A 106 26.37 3.91 -7.65
C SER A 106 27.06 3.45 -7.94
N LYS A 107 27.56 3.40 -7.96
CA LYS A 107 28.24 3.06 -8.34
C LYS A 107 28.77 2.67 -8.49
N ARG A 108 29.18 2.73 -8.54
CA ARG A 108 29.78 2.51 -8.78
C ARG A 108 30.22 2.13 -8.75
#